data_941e2faf767a674a4761f6d0d80f23fc
#
_entry.id   941e2faf767a674a4761f6d0d80f23fc
#
_cell.length_a   1.000
_cell.length_b   1.000
_cell.length_c   1.000
_cell.angle_alpha   90.00
_cell.angle_beta   90.00
_cell.angle_gamma   90.00
#
_symmetry.space_group_name_H-M   'P 1'
#
loop_
_entity.id
_entity.type
_entity.pdbx_description
1 polymer ?
#
loop_
_entity_poly.entity_id
_entity_poly.type
_entity_poly.pdbx_seq_one_letter_code
_entity_poly.pdbx_strand_id
1 'polypeptide(L)'
;MPADNAHIRNFSIIAHIDHGKSTLADRLLGATGTVTKREAQDQFLDNMELERERGITIKAQSVRMNYTANDGQKYVLNLIDTPGHVDFAYEVSRSLAACEGALLVVDASQGVEAQTLANVYMALDHDLEIIPVINKIDLPSADVDRTRQEIEDVIGIDASVAVPASAKEGIGIKEILEAVVKNVPPPSGDPAAPLRALIFDSWYDNYRGVVTLVRVLEGTLKLKQKIKLWSNNKVFEVQELGVFSPFSRPVPQLMAGEVGVLVANVKELQDAKVGDTVTEELRPTDAPFPGFKEVKPMVFSGIFPVDSEQYEGLRDALGKLKLNDAAFTYEPESSTALGFGFRCGYLGLLHMEIVQERLEREYNLSLITTAPSVVYRITDSQGAVLHVDNPAKLPPVQKIAKFEEPVLTCHIHVPNDYLGAVLKLCQDRRGVQKDMKYLGSSGTRVQVTYEMPL
;
A
#
# COMPACT_ATOMS: atom_id res chain seq x y z
N MET A 1 -29.88 -7.41 -5.74
CA MET A 1 -29.58 -8.64 -6.49
C MET A 1 -28.07 -8.80 -6.41
N PRO A 2 -27.51 -10.01 -6.34
CA PRO A 2 -26.07 -10.18 -6.48
C PRO A 2 -25.65 -9.61 -7.83
N ALA A 3 -24.53 -8.88 -7.86
CA ALA A 3 -24.00 -8.35 -9.11
C ALA A 3 -23.55 -9.50 -9.99
N ASP A 4 -23.92 -9.49 -11.25
CA ASP A 4 -23.31 -10.34 -12.26
C ASP A 4 -21.84 -9.91 -12.40
N ASN A 5 -20.90 -10.86 -12.39
CA ASN A 5 -19.45 -10.55 -12.50
C ASN A 5 -19.17 -9.62 -13.70
N ALA A 6 -19.90 -9.74 -14.79
CA ALA A 6 -19.79 -8.87 -15.96
C ALA A 6 -19.94 -7.37 -15.64
N HIS A 7 -20.64 -7.03 -14.56
CA HIS A 7 -20.92 -5.65 -14.15
C HIS A 7 -20.12 -5.21 -12.91
N ILE A 8 -19.10 -5.95 -12.50
CA ILE A 8 -18.18 -5.58 -11.43
C ILE A 8 -16.89 -5.03 -12.05
N ARG A 9 -16.32 -3.97 -11.44
CA ARG A 9 -14.99 -3.44 -11.76
C ARG A 9 -14.25 -3.20 -10.46
N ASN A 10 -13.12 -3.87 -10.28
CA ASN A 10 -12.24 -3.66 -9.14
C ASN A 10 -10.99 -2.92 -9.62
N PHE A 11 -10.76 -1.76 -9.09
CA PHE A 11 -9.66 -0.93 -9.52
C PHE A 11 -9.07 -0.14 -8.37
N SER A 12 -7.81 0.26 -8.53
CA SER A 12 -7.09 1.12 -7.62
C SER A 12 -6.73 2.45 -8.27
N ILE A 13 -6.32 3.42 -7.46
CA ILE A 13 -5.73 4.67 -7.93
C ILE A 13 -4.26 4.67 -7.54
N ILE A 14 -3.38 4.73 -8.52
CA ILE A 14 -1.94 4.86 -8.34
C ILE A 14 -1.49 6.25 -8.79
N ALA A 15 -0.68 6.91 -7.98
CA ALA A 15 -0.23 8.27 -8.23
C ALA A 15 1.08 8.57 -7.50
N HIS A 16 1.80 9.57 -7.96
CA HIS A 16 2.80 10.23 -7.13
C HIS A 16 2.13 11.09 -6.04
N ILE A 17 2.89 11.43 -4.99
CA ILE A 17 2.44 12.35 -3.94
C ILE A 17 2.04 13.68 -4.61
N ASP A 18 0.97 14.29 -4.13
CA ASP A 18 0.41 15.56 -4.62
C ASP A 18 -0.11 15.58 -6.07
N HIS A 19 -0.15 14.45 -6.79
CA HIS A 19 -0.78 14.39 -8.12
C HIS A 19 -2.32 14.43 -8.06
N GLY A 20 -2.91 14.43 -6.86
CA GLY A 20 -4.34 14.62 -6.64
C GLY A 20 -5.15 13.32 -6.53
N LYS A 21 -4.52 12.23 -6.06
CA LYS A 21 -5.13 10.93 -5.83
C LYS A 21 -6.38 11.00 -4.94
N SER A 22 -6.25 11.51 -3.70
CA SER A 22 -7.35 11.59 -2.72
C SER A 22 -8.46 12.53 -3.21
N THR A 23 -8.10 13.66 -3.85
CA THR A 23 -9.09 14.57 -4.46
C THR A 23 -9.88 13.89 -5.59
N LEU A 24 -9.22 13.07 -6.43
CA LEU A 24 -9.90 12.30 -7.46
C LEU A 24 -10.84 11.26 -6.85
N ALA A 25 -10.39 10.53 -5.84
CA ALA A 25 -11.23 9.57 -5.12
C ALA A 25 -12.51 10.23 -4.57
N ASP A 26 -12.39 11.37 -3.92
CA ASP A 26 -13.54 12.15 -3.41
C ASP A 26 -14.54 12.52 -4.53
N ARG A 27 -14.03 12.93 -5.70
CA ARG A 27 -14.88 13.27 -6.86
C ARG A 27 -15.60 12.06 -7.42
N LEU A 28 -14.93 10.89 -7.49
CA LEU A 28 -15.57 9.64 -7.92
C LEU A 28 -16.68 9.22 -6.95
N LEU A 29 -16.45 9.32 -5.63
CA LEU A 29 -17.45 9.06 -4.59
C LEU A 29 -18.65 10.01 -4.70
N GLY A 30 -18.41 11.29 -4.91
CA GLY A 30 -19.45 12.29 -5.09
C GLY A 30 -20.24 12.08 -6.38
N ALA A 31 -19.59 11.81 -7.51
CA ALA A 31 -20.21 11.60 -8.82
C ALA A 31 -21.10 10.36 -8.87
N THR A 32 -20.73 9.31 -8.12
CA THR A 32 -21.55 8.09 -7.99
C THR A 32 -22.63 8.19 -6.92
N GLY A 33 -22.69 9.31 -6.17
CA GLY A 33 -23.63 9.49 -5.08
C GLY A 33 -23.38 8.57 -3.88
N THR A 34 -22.19 7.98 -3.78
CA THR A 34 -21.78 7.13 -2.67
C THR A 34 -21.63 7.94 -1.39
N VAL A 35 -21.10 9.16 -1.52
CA VAL A 35 -21.01 10.17 -0.46
C VAL A 35 -21.97 11.31 -0.82
N THR A 36 -22.86 11.68 0.10
CA THR A 36 -23.79 12.80 -0.10
C THR A 36 -23.07 14.14 0.10
N LYS A 37 -23.63 15.22 -0.49
CA LYS A 37 -23.07 16.59 -0.32
C LYS A 37 -22.96 17.05 1.15
N ARG A 38 -23.74 16.44 2.07
CA ARG A 38 -23.69 16.75 3.50
C ARG A 38 -22.59 15.99 4.24
N GLU A 39 -22.24 14.81 3.74
CA GLU A 39 -21.20 13.94 4.28
C GLU A 39 -19.83 14.23 3.65
N ALA A 40 -19.83 14.96 2.51
CA ALA A 40 -18.60 15.28 1.78
C ALA A 40 -17.65 16.10 2.66
N GLN A 41 -16.45 15.58 2.82
CA GLN A 41 -15.30 16.24 3.43
C GLN A 41 -14.10 15.96 2.54
N ASP A 42 -13.12 16.83 2.60
CA ASP A 42 -11.87 16.63 1.85
C ASP A 42 -11.13 15.40 2.38
N GLN A 43 -10.54 14.62 1.45
CA GLN A 43 -9.82 13.39 1.76
C GLN A 43 -10.69 12.40 2.56
N PHE A 44 -11.89 12.13 2.06
CA PHE A 44 -12.90 11.32 2.74
C PHE A 44 -12.40 9.91 3.09
N LEU A 45 -11.56 9.29 2.24
CA LEU A 45 -11.01 7.96 2.46
C LEU A 45 -9.82 7.97 3.43
N ASP A 46 -9.16 9.11 3.63
CA ASP A 46 -8.05 9.26 4.57
C ASP A 46 -8.63 9.38 6.00
N ASN A 47 -8.78 8.25 6.70
CA ASN A 47 -9.48 8.18 7.99
C ASN A 47 -8.62 8.63 9.16
N MET A 48 -7.30 8.61 9.04
CA MET A 48 -6.39 9.06 10.08
C MET A 48 -6.18 10.57 10.00
N GLU A 49 -6.13 11.24 11.15
CA GLU A 49 -5.79 12.67 11.22
C GLU A 49 -4.42 12.95 10.57
N LEU A 50 -3.48 12.07 10.81
CA LEU A 50 -2.12 12.13 10.28
C LEU A 50 -2.07 12.03 8.74
N GLU A 51 -2.95 11.23 8.12
CA GLU A 51 -3.09 11.15 6.66
C GLU A 51 -3.49 12.50 6.07
N ARG A 52 -4.50 13.16 6.70
CA ARG A 52 -5.00 14.46 6.25
C ARG A 52 -4.01 15.60 6.47
N GLU A 53 -3.31 15.62 7.61
CA GLU A 53 -2.29 16.62 7.90
C GLU A 53 -1.10 16.55 6.94
N ARG A 54 -0.67 15.33 6.61
CA ARG A 54 0.48 15.09 5.74
C ARG A 54 0.11 15.04 4.25
N GLY A 55 -1.18 14.98 3.91
CA GLY A 55 -1.66 14.85 2.53
C GLY A 55 -1.30 13.52 1.87
N ILE A 56 -1.09 12.46 2.66
CA ILE A 56 -0.69 11.14 2.16
C ILE A 56 -1.63 10.06 2.69
N THR A 57 -2.00 9.10 1.87
CA THR A 57 -2.67 7.87 2.31
C THR A 57 -1.63 6.93 2.92
N ILE A 58 -1.88 6.48 4.14
CA ILE A 58 -1.01 5.54 4.88
C ILE A 58 -1.59 4.13 4.78
N LYS A 59 -2.90 4.00 4.99
CA LYS A 59 -3.59 2.70 4.98
C LYS A 59 -4.57 2.59 3.82
N ALA A 60 -4.52 1.46 3.12
CA ALA A 60 -5.47 1.19 2.04
C ALA A 60 -6.92 1.18 2.53
N GLN A 61 -7.81 1.76 1.75
CA GLN A 61 -9.26 1.78 2.00
C GLN A 61 -10.00 1.19 0.81
N SER A 62 -11.08 0.46 1.07
CA SER A 62 -11.93 -0.10 0.02
C SER A 62 -13.31 0.53 0.09
N VAL A 63 -13.85 0.94 -1.05
CA VAL A 63 -15.21 1.47 -1.12
C VAL A 63 -15.94 0.96 -2.36
N ARG A 64 -17.19 0.53 -2.14
CA ARG A 64 -18.11 0.11 -3.19
C ARG A 64 -18.97 1.28 -3.65
N MET A 65 -18.94 1.57 -4.93
CA MET A 65 -19.76 2.57 -5.61
C MET A 65 -20.73 1.89 -6.57
N ASN A 66 -21.95 2.43 -6.68
CA ASN A 66 -22.90 2.01 -7.69
C ASN A 66 -22.95 3.08 -8.78
N TYR A 67 -22.72 2.69 -10.02
CA TYR A 67 -22.69 3.60 -11.15
C TYR A 67 -23.62 3.14 -12.27
N THR A 68 -24.39 4.05 -12.85
CA THR A 68 -25.18 3.77 -14.06
C THR A 68 -24.43 4.39 -15.24
N ALA A 69 -23.86 3.54 -16.09
CA ALA A 69 -23.03 3.97 -17.21
C ALA A 69 -23.87 4.49 -18.41
N ASN A 70 -23.19 5.04 -19.40
CA ASN A 70 -23.83 5.58 -20.61
C ASN A 70 -24.58 4.52 -21.43
N ASP A 71 -24.25 3.24 -21.26
CA ASP A 71 -24.96 2.10 -21.87
C ASP A 71 -26.31 1.79 -21.18
N GLY A 72 -26.64 2.52 -20.11
CA GLY A 72 -27.84 2.35 -19.30
C GLY A 72 -27.76 1.20 -18.30
N GLN A 73 -26.66 0.48 -18.21
CA GLN A 73 -26.49 -0.63 -17.28
C GLN A 73 -25.93 -0.14 -15.93
N LYS A 74 -26.18 -0.93 -14.88
CA LYS A 74 -25.73 -0.64 -13.53
C LYS A 74 -24.48 -1.45 -13.23
N TYR A 75 -23.41 -0.76 -12.84
CA TYR A 75 -22.13 -1.35 -12.48
C TYR A 75 -21.87 -1.19 -10.98
N VAL A 76 -21.16 -2.17 -10.43
CA VAL A 76 -20.54 -2.10 -9.09
C VAL A 76 -19.06 -1.81 -9.30
N LEU A 77 -18.64 -0.65 -8.85
CA LEU A 77 -17.26 -0.20 -8.93
C LEU A 77 -16.64 -0.31 -7.51
N ASN A 78 -15.69 -1.18 -7.33
CA ASN A 78 -14.95 -1.30 -6.08
C ASN A 78 -13.62 -0.54 -6.25
N LEU A 79 -13.53 0.62 -5.61
CA LEU A 79 -12.29 1.38 -5.52
C LEU A 79 -11.49 0.87 -4.31
N ILE A 80 -10.23 0.52 -4.52
CA ILE A 80 -9.27 0.22 -3.47
C ILE A 80 -8.24 1.35 -3.50
N ASP A 81 -8.37 2.30 -2.58
CA ASP A 81 -7.44 3.41 -2.45
C ASP A 81 -6.15 2.95 -1.79
N THR A 82 -5.00 3.31 -2.38
CA THR A 82 -3.69 2.80 -1.99
C THR A 82 -2.75 3.93 -1.58
N PRO A 83 -1.79 3.69 -0.67
CA PRO A 83 -0.71 4.64 -0.43
C PRO A 83 0.04 5.00 -1.72
N GLY A 84 0.57 6.22 -1.79
CA GLY A 84 1.41 6.66 -2.92
C GLY A 84 2.91 6.53 -2.66
N HIS A 85 3.34 6.45 -1.40
CA HIS A 85 4.75 6.51 -1.01
C HIS A 85 5.43 5.13 -1.04
N VAL A 86 6.71 5.10 -1.42
CA VAL A 86 7.49 3.86 -1.58
C VAL A 86 7.66 3.06 -0.27
N ASP A 87 7.67 3.70 0.89
CA ASP A 87 7.72 3.01 2.19
C ASP A 87 6.52 2.08 2.40
N PHE A 88 5.40 2.37 1.71
CA PHE A 88 4.17 1.58 1.76
C PHE A 88 3.97 0.68 0.53
N ALA A 89 5.03 0.43 -0.26
CA ALA A 89 4.96 -0.40 -1.46
C ALA A 89 4.33 -1.79 -1.20
N TYR A 90 4.49 -2.31 0.01
CA TYR A 90 3.88 -3.56 0.44
C TYR A 90 2.34 -3.47 0.55
N GLU A 91 1.82 -2.38 1.12
CA GLU A 91 0.37 -2.09 1.17
C GLU A 91 -0.20 -1.93 -0.24
N VAL A 92 0.55 -1.23 -1.11
CA VAL A 92 0.18 -1.05 -2.53
C VAL A 92 0.09 -2.40 -3.23
N SER A 93 1.11 -3.24 -3.16
CA SER A 93 1.14 -4.56 -3.81
C SER A 93 -0.02 -5.45 -3.40
N ARG A 94 -0.38 -5.48 -2.10
CA ARG A 94 -1.52 -6.26 -1.59
C ARG A 94 -2.85 -5.77 -2.15
N SER A 95 -3.03 -4.46 -2.21
CA SER A 95 -4.25 -3.84 -2.71
C SER A 95 -4.41 -4.06 -4.21
N LEU A 96 -3.32 -3.94 -4.97
CA LEU A 96 -3.31 -4.21 -6.40
C LEU A 96 -3.67 -5.67 -6.72
N ALA A 97 -3.22 -6.63 -5.89
CA ALA A 97 -3.58 -8.05 -6.05
C ALA A 97 -5.11 -8.32 -5.94
N ALA A 98 -5.88 -7.38 -5.42
CA ALA A 98 -7.34 -7.47 -5.34
C ALA A 98 -8.07 -6.76 -6.48
N CYS A 99 -7.34 -6.20 -7.47
CA CYS A 99 -7.86 -5.40 -8.57
C CYS A 99 -7.67 -6.09 -9.93
N GLU A 100 -8.45 -5.67 -10.92
CA GLU A 100 -8.27 -5.96 -12.34
C GLU A 100 -7.76 -4.75 -13.13
N GLY A 101 -7.79 -3.54 -12.54
CA GLY A 101 -7.30 -2.33 -13.20
C GLY A 101 -6.77 -1.29 -12.24
N ALA A 102 -6.09 -0.28 -12.78
CA ALA A 102 -5.58 0.85 -12.04
C ALA A 102 -5.74 2.16 -12.83
N LEU A 103 -6.18 3.21 -12.14
CA LEU A 103 -6.11 4.57 -12.66
C LEU A 103 -4.73 5.15 -12.35
N LEU A 104 -3.96 5.45 -13.37
CA LEU A 104 -2.66 6.10 -13.25
C LEU A 104 -2.83 7.61 -13.31
N VAL A 105 -2.75 8.29 -12.18
CA VAL A 105 -2.92 9.75 -12.11
C VAL A 105 -1.57 10.46 -12.25
N VAL A 106 -1.45 11.28 -13.28
CA VAL A 106 -0.26 12.08 -13.57
C VAL A 106 -0.65 13.56 -13.59
N ASP A 107 0.11 14.41 -12.90
CA ASP A 107 -0.07 15.85 -12.90
C ASP A 107 0.37 16.44 -14.26
N ALA A 108 -0.52 17.17 -14.94
CA ALA A 108 -0.26 17.78 -16.24
C ALA A 108 0.86 18.84 -16.23
N SER A 109 1.23 19.36 -15.06
CA SER A 109 2.29 20.35 -14.90
C SER A 109 3.65 19.74 -14.58
N GLN A 110 3.66 18.61 -13.83
CA GLN A 110 4.89 17.96 -13.36
C GLN A 110 5.32 16.79 -14.26
N GLY A 111 4.35 16.08 -14.86
CA GLY A 111 4.61 14.92 -15.69
C GLY A 111 4.88 13.64 -14.89
N VAL A 112 5.58 12.69 -15.52
CA VAL A 112 5.90 11.39 -14.91
C VAL A 112 7.03 11.51 -13.90
N GLU A 113 6.83 11.01 -12.69
CA GLU A 113 7.81 11.03 -11.60
C GLU A 113 8.18 9.62 -11.10
N ALA A 114 9.20 9.52 -10.24
CA ALA A 114 9.79 8.25 -9.85
C ALA A 114 8.80 7.26 -9.19
N GLN A 115 7.94 7.75 -8.29
CA GLN A 115 6.93 6.90 -7.63
C GLN A 115 5.84 6.44 -8.61
N THR A 116 5.54 7.25 -9.63
CA THR A 116 4.64 6.87 -10.72
C THR A 116 5.14 5.59 -11.39
N LEU A 117 6.44 5.54 -11.75
CA LEU A 117 7.05 4.35 -12.36
C LEU A 117 7.03 3.14 -11.44
N ALA A 118 7.41 3.31 -10.17
CA ALA A 118 7.42 2.22 -9.20
C ALA A 118 6.02 1.59 -9.03
N ASN A 119 4.99 2.42 -8.93
CA ASN A 119 3.61 1.97 -8.80
C ASN A 119 3.08 1.30 -10.07
N VAL A 120 3.45 1.82 -11.24
CA VAL A 120 3.09 1.20 -12.54
C VAL A 120 3.72 -0.18 -12.69
N TYR A 121 5.00 -0.34 -12.38
CA TYR A 121 5.63 -1.66 -12.44
C TYR A 121 4.96 -2.66 -11.50
N MET A 122 4.59 -2.25 -10.28
CA MET A 122 3.82 -3.11 -9.39
C MET A 122 2.44 -3.48 -9.97
N ALA A 123 1.77 -2.56 -10.65
CA ALA A 123 0.50 -2.84 -11.30
C ALA A 123 0.66 -3.82 -12.47
N LEU A 124 1.72 -3.67 -13.26
CA LEU A 124 2.05 -4.60 -14.37
C LEU A 124 2.44 -5.99 -13.86
N ASP A 125 3.14 -6.08 -12.73
CA ASP A 125 3.47 -7.37 -12.09
C ASP A 125 2.23 -8.16 -11.64
N HIS A 126 1.09 -7.46 -11.49
CA HIS A 126 -0.22 -8.04 -11.19
C HIS A 126 -1.14 -8.16 -12.42
N ASP A 127 -0.63 -7.94 -13.64
CA ASP A 127 -1.37 -8.00 -14.90
C ASP A 127 -2.59 -7.04 -14.94
N LEU A 128 -2.50 -5.87 -14.29
CA LEU A 128 -3.60 -4.91 -14.25
C LEU A 128 -3.70 -4.09 -15.53
N GLU A 129 -4.93 -3.83 -15.98
CA GLU A 129 -5.21 -2.83 -17.00
C GLU A 129 -4.98 -1.42 -16.46
N ILE A 130 -4.11 -0.63 -17.09
CA ILE A 130 -3.74 0.71 -16.63
C ILE A 130 -4.41 1.76 -17.49
N ILE A 131 -5.19 2.64 -16.83
CA ILE A 131 -5.89 3.76 -17.48
C ILE A 131 -5.21 5.05 -17.06
N PRO A 132 -4.49 5.75 -17.95
CA PRO A 132 -3.88 7.04 -17.64
C PRO A 132 -4.94 8.14 -17.45
N VAL A 133 -4.76 8.94 -16.39
CA VAL A 133 -5.54 10.14 -16.08
C VAL A 133 -4.57 11.32 -15.95
N ILE A 134 -4.66 12.28 -16.84
CA ILE A 134 -3.84 13.49 -16.82
C ILE A 134 -4.60 14.55 -16.04
N ASN A 135 -4.21 14.71 -14.76
CA ASN A 135 -4.92 15.56 -13.80
C ASN A 135 -4.35 16.98 -13.75
N LYS A 136 -5.08 17.86 -13.10
CA LYS A 136 -4.75 19.29 -12.89
C LYS A 136 -4.64 20.09 -14.18
N ILE A 137 -5.45 19.78 -15.21
CA ILE A 137 -5.49 20.52 -16.47
C ILE A 137 -5.96 21.98 -16.31
N ASP A 138 -6.47 22.34 -15.14
CA ASP A 138 -6.87 23.70 -14.75
C ASP A 138 -5.69 24.63 -14.43
N LEU A 139 -4.50 24.07 -14.21
CA LEU A 139 -3.31 24.86 -13.91
C LEU A 139 -2.77 25.58 -15.16
N PRO A 140 -2.31 26.84 -15.04
CA PRO A 140 -1.70 27.58 -16.17
C PRO A 140 -0.44 26.90 -16.75
N SER A 141 0.26 26.08 -15.95
CA SER A 141 1.45 25.32 -16.34
C SER A 141 1.15 23.94 -16.89
N ALA A 142 -0.15 23.57 -16.99
CA ALA A 142 -0.53 22.26 -17.49
C ALA A 142 -0.21 22.09 -18.97
N ASP A 143 0.41 20.96 -19.32
CA ASP A 143 0.71 20.57 -20.69
C ASP A 143 0.31 19.09 -20.89
N VAL A 144 -0.90 18.92 -21.41
CA VAL A 144 -1.52 17.59 -21.59
C VAL A 144 -0.78 16.77 -22.64
N ASP A 145 -0.37 17.41 -23.75
CA ASP A 145 0.28 16.72 -24.87
C ASP A 145 1.69 16.26 -24.48
N ARG A 146 2.46 17.10 -23.80
CA ARG A 146 3.76 16.74 -23.25
C ARG A 146 3.61 15.59 -22.25
N THR A 147 2.66 15.65 -21.32
CA THR A 147 2.45 14.62 -20.32
C THR A 147 2.06 13.30 -20.95
N ARG A 148 1.23 13.33 -22.00
CA ARG A 148 0.86 12.14 -22.78
C ARG A 148 2.08 11.49 -23.41
N GLN A 149 2.93 12.30 -24.05
CA GLN A 149 4.19 11.83 -24.64
C GLN A 149 5.14 11.23 -23.57
N GLU A 150 5.24 11.87 -22.41
CA GLU A 150 6.06 11.34 -21.31
C GLU A 150 5.55 9.99 -20.80
N ILE A 151 4.24 9.77 -20.72
CA ILE A 151 3.65 8.48 -20.34
C ILE A 151 4.04 7.39 -21.35
N GLU A 152 3.97 7.68 -22.64
CA GLU A 152 4.36 6.74 -23.69
C GLU A 152 5.87 6.46 -23.70
N ASP A 153 6.70 7.54 -23.66
CA ASP A 153 8.15 7.41 -23.79
C ASP A 153 8.83 6.81 -22.55
N VAL A 154 8.33 7.13 -21.34
CA VAL A 154 8.99 6.78 -20.08
C VAL A 154 8.40 5.51 -19.46
N ILE A 155 7.08 5.36 -19.55
CA ILE A 155 6.38 4.21 -18.97
C ILE A 155 6.19 3.10 -20.01
N GLY A 156 5.96 3.46 -21.26
CA GLY A 156 5.76 2.51 -22.36
C GLY A 156 4.33 2.00 -22.49
N ILE A 157 3.34 2.71 -21.94
CA ILE A 157 1.92 2.38 -22.07
C ILE A 157 1.25 3.34 -23.06
N ASP A 158 0.20 2.85 -23.75
CA ASP A 158 -0.59 3.67 -24.67
C ASP A 158 -1.32 4.80 -23.91
N ALA A 159 -0.93 6.04 -24.18
CA ALA A 159 -1.55 7.23 -23.60
C ALA A 159 -2.58 7.90 -24.54
N SER A 160 -2.87 7.30 -25.70
CA SER A 160 -3.91 7.82 -26.61
C SER A 160 -5.30 7.82 -25.97
N VAL A 161 -5.54 6.88 -25.03
CA VAL A 161 -6.78 6.74 -24.25
C VAL A 161 -6.77 7.52 -22.93
N ALA A 162 -5.69 8.28 -22.65
CA ALA A 162 -5.57 9.05 -21.43
C ALA A 162 -6.69 10.09 -21.29
N VAL A 163 -7.31 10.12 -20.10
CA VAL A 163 -8.43 11.03 -19.79
C VAL A 163 -7.88 12.33 -19.17
N PRO A 164 -8.01 13.48 -19.86
CA PRO A 164 -7.69 14.77 -19.25
C PRO A 164 -8.72 15.13 -18.18
N ALA A 165 -8.27 15.55 -16.99
CA ALA A 165 -9.14 15.82 -15.87
C ALA A 165 -8.64 16.98 -14.98
N SER A 166 -9.56 17.58 -14.25
CA SER A 166 -9.28 18.37 -13.07
C SER A 166 -10.14 17.85 -11.92
N ALA A 167 -9.54 17.09 -11.04
CA ALA A 167 -10.23 16.61 -9.86
C ALA A 167 -10.72 17.79 -9.00
N LYS A 168 -9.96 18.87 -8.91
CA LYS A 168 -10.35 20.09 -8.18
C LYS A 168 -11.62 20.70 -8.74
N GLU A 169 -11.70 20.91 -10.05
CA GLU A 169 -12.83 21.59 -10.71
C GLU A 169 -13.96 20.59 -11.10
N GLY A 170 -13.74 19.29 -10.96
CA GLY A 170 -14.70 18.25 -11.30
C GLY A 170 -14.82 17.98 -12.81
N ILE A 171 -13.78 18.34 -13.58
CA ILE A 171 -13.72 18.13 -15.03
C ILE A 171 -13.23 16.72 -15.32
N GLY A 172 -13.81 16.02 -16.30
CA GLY A 172 -13.37 14.69 -16.76
C GLY A 172 -13.76 13.53 -15.84
N ILE A 173 -14.50 13.77 -14.74
CA ILE A 173 -14.82 12.73 -13.76
C ILE A 173 -15.75 11.66 -14.33
N LYS A 174 -16.75 12.07 -15.13
CA LYS A 174 -17.65 11.10 -15.78
C LYS A 174 -16.90 10.26 -16.82
N GLU A 175 -16.02 10.89 -17.57
CA GLU A 175 -15.18 10.26 -18.58
C GLU A 175 -14.25 9.21 -17.95
N ILE A 176 -13.71 9.47 -16.76
CA ILE A 176 -12.92 8.50 -15.99
C ILE A 176 -13.79 7.30 -15.59
N LEU A 177 -15.02 7.52 -15.06
CA LEU A 177 -15.93 6.43 -14.70
C LEU A 177 -16.30 5.58 -15.92
N GLU A 178 -16.57 6.19 -17.06
CA GLU A 178 -16.83 5.47 -18.31
C GLU A 178 -15.60 4.70 -18.82
N ALA A 179 -14.40 5.27 -18.67
CA ALA A 179 -13.15 4.59 -19.01
C ALA A 179 -12.93 3.35 -18.13
N VAL A 180 -13.22 3.44 -16.82
CA VAL A 180 -13.18 2.29 -15.90
C VAL A 180 -14.15 1.21 -16.34
N VAL A 181 -15.41 1.55 -16.64
CA VAL A 181 -16.41 0.58 -17.08
C VAL A 181 -16.00 -0.11 -18.39
N LYS A 182 -15.43 0.65 -19.33
CA LYS A 182 -15.08 0.17 -20.67
C LYS A 182 -13.79 -0.66 -20.68
N ASN A 183 -12.75 -0.21 -19.99
CA ASN A 183 -11.40 -0.74 -20.16
C ASN A 183 -11.00 -1.72 -19.05
N VAL A 184 -11.41 -1.51 -17.78
CA VAL A 184 -11.12 -2.48 -16.74
C VAL A 184 -11.90 -3.77 -17.01
N PRO A 185 -11.22 -4.93 -17.13
CA PRO A 185 -11.92 -6.18 -17.36
C PRO A 185 -12.81 -6.55 -16.15
N PRO A 186 -13.93 -7.25 -16.39
CA PRO A 186 -14.71 -7.82 -15.30
C PRO A 186 -13.89 -8.90 -14.58
N PRO A 187 -14.12 -9.11 -13.27
CA PRO A 187 -13.48 -10.20 -12.56
C PRO A 187 -13.89 -11.56 -13.14
N SER A 188 -12.91 -12.44 -13.26
CA SER A 188 -13.14 -13.85 -13.57
C SER A 188 -13.60 -14.59 -12.30
N GLY A 189 -14.15 -15.78 -12.47
CA GLY A 189 -14.48 -16.71 -11.39
C GLY A 189 -15.89 -17.25 -11.46
N ASP A 190 -16.06 -18.50 -11.03
CA ASP A 190 -17.35 -19.19 -10.99
C ASP A 190 -17.93 -19.14 -9.57
N PRO A 191 -19.10 -18.51 -9.34
CA PRO A 191 -19.75 -18.49 -8.02
C PRO A 191 -20.16 -19.88 -7.49
N ALA A 192 -20.21 -20.92 -8.34
CA ALA A 192 -20.54 -22.29 -7.96
C ALA A 192 -19.30 -23.15 -7.61
N ALA A 193 -18.11 -22.69 -7.95
CA ALA A 193 -16.86 -23.34 -7.60
C ALA A 193 -16.62 -23.41 -6.07
N PRO A 194 -15.67 -24.24 -5.59
CA PRO A 194 -15.22 -24.17 -4.20
C PRO A 194 -14.74 -22.77 -3.83
N LEU A 195 -15.07 -22.30 -2.63
CA LEU A 195 -14.68 -20.97 -2.17
C LEU A 195 -13.15 -20.81 -2.18
N ARG A 196 -12.71 -19.75 -2.83
CA ARG A 196 -11.32 -19.29 -2.83
C ARG A 196 -11.29 -17.76 -2.75
N ALA A 197 -11.00 -17.24 -1.55
CA ALA A 197 -10.92 -15.81 -1.34
C ALA A 197 -9.55 -15.44 -0.76
N LEU A 198 -9.03 -14.29 -1.20
CA LEU A 198 -7.75 -13.74 -0.77
C LEU A 198 -7.99 -12.75 0.37
N ILE A 199 -7.28 -12.89 1.48
CA ILE A 199 -7.18 -11.86 2.51
C ILE A 199 -6.10 -10.87 2.05
N PHE A 200 -6.48 -9.64 1.70
CA PHE A 200 -5.52 -8.65 1.23
C PHE A 200 -5.24 -7.55 2.27
N ASP A 201 -6.10 -7.41 3.30
CA ASP A 201 -5.84 -6.57 4.48
C ASP A 201 -6.51 -7.16 5.73
N SER A 202 -6.00 -6.82 6.92
CA SER A 202 -6.59 -7.22 8.20
C SER A 202 -6.22 -6.23 9.30
N TRP A 203 -7.15 -6.07 10.28
CA TRP A 203 -6.91 -5.27 11.48
C TRP A 203 -7.65 -5.85 12.68
N TYR A 204 -7.27 -5.40 13.85
CA TYR A 204 -7.94 -5.77 15.09
C TYR A 204 -8.94 -4.70 15.51
N ASP A 205 -10.17 -5.10 15.76
CA ASP A 205 -11.26 -4.30 16.31
C ASP A 205 -11.59 -4.79 17.71
N ASN A 206 -11.64 -3.88 18.70
CA ASN A 206 -11.85 -4.25 20.11
C ASN A 206 -13.18 -4.96 20.38
N TYR A 207 -14.19 -4.80 19.52
CA TYR A 207 -15.52 -5.36 19.67
C TYR A 207 -15.74 -6.59 18.78
N ARG A 208 -15.20 -6.59 17.57
CA ARG A 208 -15.40 -7.63 16.55
C ARG A 208 -14.26 -8.64 16.46
N GLY A 209 -13.14 -8.38 17.14
CA GLY A 209 -11.92 -9.16 16.99
C GLY A 209 -11.20 -8.87 15.66
N VAL A 210 -10.66 -9.89 15.02
CA VAL A 210 -9.97 -9.71 13.73
C VAL A 210 -10.99 -9.48 12.62
N VAL A 211 -10.87 -8.37 11.94
CA VAL A 211 -11.62 -7.98 10.76
C VAL A 211 -10.69 -8.12 9.55
N THR A 212 -11.14 -8.78 8.50
CA THR A 212 -10.36 -8.96 7.29
C THR A 212 -11.05 -8.36 6.07
N LEU A 213 -10.29 -7.77 5.16
CA LEU A 213 -10.74 -7.46 3.81
C LEU A 213 -10.42 -8.63 2.90
N VAL A 214 -11.45 -9.09 2.20
CA VAL A 214 -11.34 -10.25 1.33
C VAL A 214 -11.77 -9.91 -0.09
N ARG A 215 -11.06 -10.50 -1.04
CA ARG A 215 -11.43 -10.57 -2.43
C ARG A 215 -11.85 -12.02 -2.75
N VAL A 216 -13.12 -12.23 -3.08
CA VAL A 216 -13.60 -13.55 -3.50
C VAL A 216 -13.25 -13.74 -4.98
N LEU A 217 -12.40 -14.74 -5.29
CA LEU A 217 -12.04 -15.08 -6.66
C LEU A 217 -12.90 -16.18 -7.22
N GLU A 218 -13.18 -17.20 -6.41
CA GLU A 218 -14.02 -18.33 -6.78
C GLU A 218 -15.04 -18.63 -5.68
N GLY A 219 -16.20 -19.17 -6.03
CA GLY A 219 -17.21 -19.61 -5.09
C GLY A 219 -18.02 -18.47 -4.50
N THR A 220 -18.65 -18.77 -3.37
CA THR A 220 -19.49 -17.82 -2.64
C THR A 220 -19.25 -17.94 -1.14
N LEU A 221 -18.92 -16.83 -0.50
CA LEU A 221 -18.76 -16.69 0.94
C LEU A 221 -20.10 -16.25 1.54
N LYS A 222 -20.64 -17.01 2.51
CA LYS A 222 -21.96 -16.78 3.12
C LYS A 222 -21.88 -16.55 4.61
N LEU A 223 -22.84 -15.80 5.13
CA LEU A 223 -23.03 -15.64 6.57
C LEU A 223 -23.29 -17.00 7.22
N LYS A 224 -22.70 -17.25 8.40
CA LYS A 224 -22.75 -18.52 9.18
C LYS A 224 -22.11 -19.72 8.49
N GLN A 225 -21.45 -19.53 7.34
CA GLN A 225 -20.67 -20.58 6.71
C GLN A 225 -19.44 -20.91 7.55
N LYS A 226 -19.07 -22.19 7.63
CA LYS A 226 -17.78 -22.59 8.18
C LYS A 226 -16.72 -22.47 7.12
N ILE A 227 -15.73 -21.64 7.41
CA ILE A 227 -14.59 -21.39 6.56
C ILE A 227 -13.32 -21.96 7.19
N LYS A 228 -12.34 -22.26 6.35
CA LYS A 228 -11.03 -22.74 6.74
C LYS A 228 -9.98 -21.74 6.24
N LEU A 229 -9.06 -21.35 7.11
CA LEU A 229 -7.87 -20.60 6.73
C LEU A 229 -6.80 -21.60 6.31
N TRP A 230 -6.25 -21.39 5.09
CA TRP A 230 -5.38 -22.38 4.49
C TRP A 230 -4.05 -22.53 5.22
N SER A 231 -3.44 -21.43 5.66
CA SER A 231 -2.09 -21.41 6.23
C SER A 231 -1.97 -22.21 7.53
N ASN A 232 -3.03 -22.25 8.35
CA ASN A 232 -3.02 -22.90 9.67
C ASN A 232 -4.06 -24.00 9.82
N ASN A 233 -4.87 -24.25 8.79
CA ASN A 233 -5.96 -25.23 8.78
C ASN A 233 -7.05 -25.02 9.86
N LYS A 234 -7.09 -23.86 10.52
CA LYS A 234 -8.12 -23.53 11.51
C LYS A 234 -9.46 -23.25 10.84
N VAL A 235 -10.52 -23.72 11.47
CA VAL A 235 -11.91 -23.53 11.01
C VAL A 235 -12.59 -22.49 11.87
N PHE A 236 -13.29 -21.57 11.23
CA PHE A 236 -14.04 -20.50 11.86
C PHE A 236 -15.43 -20.38 11.24
N GLU A 237 -16.38 -19.86 12.00
CA GLU A 237 -17.72 -19.55 11.49
C GLU A 237 -17.81 -18.05 11.15
N VAL A 238 -18.32 -17.74 9.96
CA VAL A 238 -18.55 -16.38 9.49
C VAL A 238 -19.65 -15.72 10.34
N GLN A 239 -19.28 -14.71 11.12
CA GLN A 239 -20.18 -13.97 11.99
C GLN A 239 -20.78 -12.75 11.31
N GLU A 240 -19.97 -12.04 10.51
CA GLU A 240 -20.38 -10.85 9.80
C GLU A 240 -19.76 -10.83 8.40
N LEU A 241 -20.55 -10.41 7.42
CA LEU A 241 -20.10 -10.04 6.08
C LEU A 241 -20.60 -8.64 5.77
N GLY A 242 -19.77 -7.84 5.16
CA GLY A 242 -20.11 -6.47 4.84
C GLY A 242 -19.37 -5.93 3.61
N VAL A 243 -19.80 -4.77 3.16
CA VAL A 243 -19.12 -3.97 2.14
C VAL A 243 -19.05 -2.53 2.63
N PHE A 244 -18.01 -1.80 2.28
CA PHE A 244 -17.94 -0.36 2.55
C PHE A 244 -18.61 0.42 1.42
N SER A 245 -19.62 1.26 1.74
CA SER A 245 -20.34 2.10 0.76
C SER A 245 -20.97 3.35 1.44
N PRO A 246 -20.27 4.38 1.83
CA PRO A 246 -18.87 4.41 2.25
C PRO A 246 -18.63 3.71 3.59
N PHE A 247 -19.68 3.65 4.44
CA PHE A 247 -19.64 2.95 5.73
C PHE A 247 -19.94 1.45 5.55
N SER A 248 -19.52 0.65 6.54
CA SER A 248 -19.79 -0.78 6.54
C SER A 248 -21.30 -1.06 6.46
N ARG A 249 -21.70 -1.80 5.45
CA ARG A 249 -23.08 -2.28 5.26
C ARG A 249 -23.09 -3.80 5.26
N PRO A 250 -23.92 -4.44 6.10
CA PRO A 250 -24.00 -5.88 6.14
C PRO A 250 -24.57 -6.45 4.83
N VAL A 251 -24.01 -7.57 4.40
CA VAL A 251 -24.50 -8.34 3.26
C VAL A 251 -24.65 -9.81 3.63
N PRO A 252 -25.60 -10.56 3.03
CA PRO A 252 -25.79 -11.98 3.35
C PRO A 252 -24.70 -12.86 2.75
N GLN A 253 -24.06 -12.45 1.69
CA GLN A 253 -23.01 -13.19 0.98
C GLN A 253 -22.13 -12.26 0.15
N LEU A 254 -20.93 -12.77 -0.18
CA LEU A 254 -20.01 -12.22 -1.18
C LEU A 254 -19.75 -13.31 -2.22
N MET A 255 -19.93 -12.98 -3.51
CA MET A 255 -19.75 -13.90 -4.62
C MET A 255 -18.39 -13.69 -5.30
N ALA A 256 -17.99 -14.65 -6.13
CA ALA A 256 -16.82 -14.48 -7.00
C ALA A 256 -16.86 -13.11 -7.68
N GLY A 257 -15.73 -12.39 -7.67
CA GLY A 257 -15.65 -11.03 -8.16
C GLY A 257 -15.83 -9.93 -7.12
N GLU A 258 -16.45 -10.19 -5.98
CA GLU A 258 -16.75 -9.16 -4.99
C GLU A 258 -15.61 -8.95 -3.97
N VAL A 259 -15.50 -7.71 -3.51
CA VAL A 259 -14.64 -7.28 -2.41
C VAL A 259 -15.51 -6.95 -1.20
N GLY A 260 -15.10 -7.37 -0.02
CA GLY A 260 -15.86 -7.08 1.19
C GLY A 260 -15.12 -7.37 2.49
N VAL A 261 -15.84 -7.17 3.58
CA VAL A 261 -15.39 -7.39 4.95
C VAL A 261 -15.84 -8.75 5.42
N LEU A 262 -14.95 -9.47 6.08
CA LEU A 262 -15.21 -10.75 6.73
C LEU A 262 -14.81 -10.65 8.22
N VAL A 263 -15.76 -11.02 9.10
CA VAL A 263 -15.51 -11.24 10.53
C VAL A 263 -15.90 -12.67 10.86
N ALA A 264 -14.96 -13.45 11.40
CA ALA A 264 -15.15 -14.88 11.64
C ALA A 264 -14.72 -15.33 13.04
N ASN A 265 -14.88 -14.46 14.06
CA ASN A 265 -14.51 -14.75 15.45
C ASN A 265 -13.05 -15.21 15.62
N VAL A 266 -12.17 -14.74 14.76
CA VAL A 266 -10.72 -14.92 14.89
C VAL A 266 -10.24 -13.99 16.00
N LYS A 267 -9.61 -14.55 17.04
CA LYS A 267 -9.19 -13.77 18.20
C LYS A 267 -7.76 -13.23 18.06
N GLU A 268 -6.92 -13.94 17.33
CA GLU A 268 -5.51 -13.61 17.15
C GLU A 268 -5.24 -13.22 15.69
N LEU A 269 -4.65 -12.05 15.47
CA LEU A 269 -4.34 -11.58 14.11
C LEU A 269 -3.39 -12.52 13.35
N GLN A 270 -2.52 -13.21 14.09
CA GLN A 270 -1.60 -14.22 13.52
C GLN A 270 -2.34 -15.38 12.84
N ASP A 271 -3.60 -15.62 13.22
CA ASP A 271 -4.41 -16.68 12.61
C ASP A 271 -4.99 -16.29 11.24
N ALA A 272 -5.23 -15.00 11.01
CA ALA A 272 -5.74 -14.48 9.74
C ALA A 272 -4.67 -13.61 9.04
N LYS A 273 -3.64 -14.26 8.54
CA LYS A 273 -2.51 -13.60 7.87
C LYS A 273 -2.97 -12.96 6.55
N VAL A 274 -2.47 -11.76 6.29
CA VAL A 274 -2.63 -11.12 4.98
C VAL A 274 -1.88 -11.96 3.93
N GLY A 275 -2.54 -12.23 2.80
CA GLY A 275 -2.09 -13.15 1.76
C GLY A 275 -2.59 -14.58 1.93
N ASP A 276 -3.29 -14.89 3.04
CA ASP A 276 -3.85 -16.24 3.22
C ASP A 276 -5.09 -16.46 2.36
N THR A 277 -5.39 -17.72 2.15
CA THR A 277 -6.56 -18.19 1.41
C THR A 277 -7.67 -18.59 2.35
N VAL A 278 -8.84 -18.01 2.17
CA VAL A 278 -10.09 -18.44 2.81
C VAL A 278 -10.80 -19.42 1.89
N THR A 279 -11.13 -20.61 2.41
CA THR A 279 -11.88 -21.63 1.70
C THR A 279 -13.00 -22.22 2.56
N GLU A 280 -13.88 -23.04 2.00
CA GLU A 280 -14.91 -23.73 2.79
C GLU A 280 -14.37 -24.98 3.49
N GLU A 281 -14.94 -25.31 4.66
CA GLU A 281 -14.53 -26.48 5.43
C GLU A 281 -14.79 -27.78 4.70
N LEU A 282 -16.01 -27.93 4.13
CA LEU A 282 -16.49 -29.21 3.55
C LEU A 282 -16.02 -29.44 2.11
N ARG A 283 -15.72 -28.36 1.38
CA ARG A 283 -15.31 -28.39 -0.02
C ARG A 283 -14.16 -27.40 -0.22
N PRO A 284 -12.98 -27.68 0.36
CA PRO A 284 -11.85 -26.77 0.25
C PRO A 284 -11.34 -26.66 -1.17
N THR A 285 -10.75 -25.50 -1.52
CA THR A 285 -10.04 -25.35 -2.81
C THR A 285 -8.80 -26.24 -2.85
N ASP A 286 -8.39 -26.67 -4.03
CA ASP A 286 -7.17 -27.48 -4.24
C ASP A 286 -5.91 -26.61 -4.37
N ALA A 287 -6.08 -25.31 -4.65
CA ALA A 287 -4.98 -24.38 -4.93
C ALA A 287 -5.09 -23.10 -4.10
N PRO A 288 -4.31 -22.94 -3.01
CA PRO A 288 -4.22 -21.69 -2.28
C PRO A 288 -3.53 -20.61 -3.12
N PHE A 289 -3.67 -19.35 -2.69
CA PHE A 289 -2.81 -18.30 -3.21
C PHE A 289 -1.37 -18.49 -2.72
N PRO A 290 -0.37 -18.03 -3.49
CA PRO A 290 1.04 -18.14 -3.10
C PRO A 290 1.37 -17.32 -1.83
N GLY A 291 0.44 -16.46 -1.39
CA GLY A 291 0.64 -15.51 -0.31
C GLY A 291 1.50 -14.32 -0.74
N PHE A 292 1.64 -13.36 0.18
CA PHE A 292 2.55 -12.23 -0.03
C PHE A 292 3.92 -12.54 0.58
N LYS A 293 4.98 -11.99 -0.02
CA LYS A 293 6.33 -12.09 0.55
C LYS A 293 6.34 -11.39 1.92
N GLU A 294 6.97 -12.03 2.91
CA GLU A 294 7.20 -11.38 4.19
C GLU A 294 8.12 -10.16 3.99
N VAL A 295 7.66 -9.02 4.46
CA VAL A 295 8.43 -7.79 4.43
C VAL A 295 9.34 -7.76 5.64
N LYS A 296 10.62 -7.54 5.41
CA LYS A 296 11.61 -7.38 6.47
C LYS A 296 11.85 -5.90 6.72
N PRO A 297 11.89 -5.47 7.99
CA PRO A 297 12.29 -4.11 8.31
C PRO A 297 13.69 -3.80 7.75
N MET A 298 13.85 -2.59 7.26
CA MET A 298 15.12 -2.10 6.72
C MET A 298 15.76 -1.04 7.62
N VAL A 299 14.96 -0.30 8.37
CA VAL A 299 15.38 0.76 9.28
C VAL A 299 15.03 0.38 10.71
N PHE A 300 15.93 0.60 11.63
CA PHE A 300 15.76 0.28 13.06
C PHE A 300 16.06 1.48 13.93
N SER A 301 15.26 1.71 14.97
CA SER A 301 15.53 2.70 16.01
C SER A 301 15.14 2.16 17.38
N GLY A 302 15.77 2.66 18.42
CA GLY A 302 15.32 2.45 19.80
C GLY A 302 14.26 3.48 20.15
N ILE A 303 13.15 3.07 20.75
CA ILE A 303 12.13 3.95 21.33
C ILE A 303 12.13 3.76 22.83
N PHE A 304 12.30 4.86 23.56
CA PHE A 304 12.37 4.89 25.00
C PHE A 304 11.35 5.89 25.55
N PRO A 305 10.62 5.57 26.61
CA PRO A 305 9.75 6.54 27.26
C PRO A 305 10.62 7.58 28.01
N VAL A 306 10.21 8.84 27.97
CA VAL A 306 10.86 9.90 28.77
C VAL A 306 10.74 9.61 30.25
N ASP A 307 9.59 9.10 30.68
CA ASP A 307 9.30 8.65 32.03
C ASP A 307 9.30 7.12 32.06
N SER A 308 10.16 6.55 32.92
CA SER A 308 10.27 5.09 33.07
C SER A 308 8.98 4.39 33.53
N GLU A 309 8.07 5.11 34.21
CA GLU A 309 6.76 4.58 34.59
C GLU A 309 5.87 4.28 33.38
N GLN A 310 6.11 4.93 32.23
CA GLN A 310 5.37 4.72 30.97
C GLN A 310 5.83 3.48 30.20
N TYR A 311 6.82 2.71 30.65
CA TYR A 311 7.34 1.53 29.94
C TYR A 311 6.25 0.50 29.62
N GLU A 312 5.41 0.15 30.58
CA GLU A 312 4.30 -0.80 30.35
C GLU A 312 3.25 -0.23 29.38
N GLY A 313 2.95 1.07 29.49
CA GLY A 313 2.07 1.77 28.53
C GLY A 313 2.63 1.75 27.11
N LEU A 314 3.93 1.96 26.95
CA LEU A 314 4.61 1.86 25.66
C LEU A 314 4.56 0.45 25.10
N ARG A 315 4.79 -0.58 25.93
CA ARG A 315 4.68 -1.99 25.50
C ARG A 315 3.28 -2.31 24.96
N ASP A 316 2.25 -1.90 25.67
CA ASP A 316 0.86 -2.14 25.28
C ASP A 316 0.49 -1.37 24.00
N ALA A 317 0.96 -0.15 23.85
CA ALA A 317 0.77 0.66 22.64
C ALA A 317 1.44 0.03 21.42
N LEU A 318 2.70 -0.40 21.56
CA LEU A 318 3.44 -1.11 20.50
C LEU A 318 2.74 -2.42 20.10
N GLY A 319 2.21 -3.16 21.09
CA GLY A 319 1.40 -4.37 20.86
C GLY A 319 0.17 -4.08 20.00
N LYS A 320 -0.58 -3.01 20.31
CA LYS A 320 -1.77 -2.59 19.57
C LYS A 320 -1.41 -2.10 18.16
N LEU A 321 -0.33 -1.33 18.00
CA LEU A 321 0.15 -0.92 16.68
C LEU A 321 0.53 -2.12 15.82
N LYS A 322 1.26 -3.08 16.37
CA LYS A 322 1.65 -4.32 15.69
C LYS A 322 0.47 -5.12 15.16
N LEU A 323 -0.68 -5.09 15.86
CA LEU A 323 -1.91 -5.75 15.39
C LEU A 323 -2.46 -5.12 14.11
N ASN A 324 -2.19 -3.85 13.87
CA ASN A 324 -2.72 -3.10 12.73
C ASN A 324 -1.67 -2.77 11.66
N ASP A 325 -0.41 -3.17 11.91
CA ASP A 325 0.73 -2.94 11.03
C ASP A 325 1.63 -4.20 10.99
N ALA A 326 1.43 -5.02 9.98
CA ALA A 326 2.17 -6.29 9.84
C ALA A 326 3.67 -6.08 9.56
N ALA A 327 4.06 -4.94 9.01
CA ALA A 327 5.43 -4.61 8.65
C ALA A 327 6.25 -4.10 9.84
N PHE A 328 5.58 -3.58 10.88
CA PHE A 328 6.23 -3.10 12.09
C PHE A 328 6.69 -4.26 12.99
N THR A 329 7.90 -4.17 13.51
CA THR A 329 8.45 -5.15 14.49
C THR A 329 9.02 -4.44 15.69
N TYR A 330 8.96 -5.06 16.87
CA TYR A 330 9.59 -4.53 18.06
C TYR A 330 10.07 -5.64 18.98
N GLU A 331 11.16 -5.38 19.71
CA GLU A 331 11.71 -6.24 20.76
C GLU A 331 12.20 -5.40 21.93
N PRO A 332 12.19 -5.92 23.17
CA PRO A 332 12.71 -5.20 24.32
C PRO A 332 14.17 -4.83 24.13
N GLU A 333 14.53 -3.60 24.52
CA GLU A 333 15.89 -3.06 24.49
C GLU A 333 16.20 -2.35 25.81
N SER A 334 17.45 -2.35 26.22
CA SER A 334 17.92 -1.58 27.35
C SER A 334 19.12 -0.71 26.97
N SER A 335 19.09 0.53 27.41
CA SER A 335 20.18 1.50 27.25
C SER A 335 20.69 1.94 28.61
N THR A 336 22.00 2.01 28.78
CA THR A 336 22.60 2.52 30.02
C THR A 336 22.28 4.01 30.29
N ALA A 337 21.99 4.76 29.23
CA ALA A 337 21.65 6.17 29.31
C ALA A 337 20.16 6.46 29.39
N LEU A 338 19.32 5.64 28.67
CA LEU A 338 17.88 5.88 28.51
C LEU A 338 16.99 4.89 29.27
N GLY A 339 17.57 3.87 29.90
CA GLY A 339 16.82 2.85 30.64
C GLY A 339 16.22 1.77 29.74
N PHE A 340 15.01 1.32 30.08
CA PHE A 340 14.29 0.29 29.34
C PHE A 340 13.43 0.90 28.23
N GLY A 341 13.44 0.28 27.07
CA GLY A 341 12.68 0.68 25.89
C GLY A 341 12.51 -0.48 24.94
N PHE A 342 12.29 -0.17 23.67
CA PHE A 342 12.08 -1.16 22.61
C PHE A 342 12.88 -0.80 21.38
N ARG A 343 13.50 -1.79 20.79
CA ARG A 343 14.06 -1.70 19.45
C ARG A 343 12.97 -1.99 18.45
N CYS A 344 12.71 -1.04 17.58
CA CYS A 344 11.66 -1.09 16.60
C CYS A 344 12.25 -1.18 15.18
N GLY A 345 11.59 -1.96 14.32
CA GLY A 345 11.96 -2.11 12.92
C GLY A 345 10.85 -1.60 12.00
N TYR A 346 11.23 -0.87 10.94
CA TYR A 346 10.37 -0.14 10.03
C TYR A 346 10.74 -0.40 8.57
N LEU A 347 9.81 -0.12 7.65
CA LEU A 347 10.05 -0.21 6.20
C LEU A 347 10.96 0.88 5.67
N GLY A 348 10.85 2.09 6.24
CA GLY A 348 11.62 3.27 5.86
C GLY A 348 11.49 4.38 6.89
N LEU A 349 12.04 5.55 6.58
CA LEU A 349 12.08 6.69 7.50
C LEU A 349 10.69 7.30 7.72
N LEU A 350 9.88 7.41 6.67
CA LEU A 350 8.51 7.92 6.80
C LEU A 350 7.66 6.99 7.65
N HIS A 351 7.79 5.67 7.48
CA HIS A 351 7.10 4.69 8.32
C HIS A 351 7.52 4.84 9.80
N MET A 352 8.81 5.06 10.09
CA MET A 352 9.31 5.33 11.44
C MET A 352 8.66 6.57 12.07
N GLU A 353 8.62 7.68 11.32
CA GLU A 353 8.00 8.92 11.79
C GLU A 353 6.51 8.74 12.08
N ILE A 354 5.77 8.05 11.21
CA ILE A 354 4.34 7.78 11.39
C ILE A 354 4.09 6.93 12.63
N VAL A 355 4.88 5.88 12.85
CA VAL A 355 4.76 5.04 14.05
C VAL A 355 5.04 5.87 15.32
N GLN A 356 6.06 6.71 15.31
CA GLN A 356 6.37 7.58 16.43
C GLN A 356 5.23 8.57 16.72
N GLU A 357 4.74 9.29 15.71
CA GLU A 357 3.65 10.24 15.90
C GLU A 357 2.35 9.56 16.37
N ARG A 358 2.06 8.37 15.91
CA ARG A 358 0.91 7.58 16.38
C ARG A 358 1.05 7.21 17.85
N LEU A 359 2.24 6.76 18.29
CA LEU A 359 2.50 6.47 19.70
C LEU A 359 2.32 7.71 20.59
N GLU A 360 2.80 8.86 20.13
CA GLU A 360 2.69 10.12 20.85
C GLU A 360 1.24 10.63 20.92
N ARG A 361 0.51 10.62 19.79
CA ARG A 361 -0.82 11.21 19.69
C ARG A 361 -1.94 10.28 20.14
N GLU A 362 -1.94 9.01 19.69
CA GLU A 362 -3.03 8.08 19.97
C GLU A 362 -2.94 7.49 21.39
N TYR A 363 -1.71 7.38 21.94
CA TYR A 363 -1.47 6.77 23.25
C TYR A 363 -0.92 7.75 24.29
N ASN A 364 -0.78 9.04 23.92
CA ASN A 364 -0.31 10.11 24.82
C ASN A 364 1.02 9.78 25.51
N LEU A 365 1.97 9.25 24.74
CA LEU A 365 3.30 8.88 25.22
C LEU A 365 4.30 10.00 24.90
N SER A 366 5.24 10.22 25.81
CA SER A 366 6.40 11.10 25.56
C SER A 366 7.62 10.22 25.30
N LEU A 367 8.20 10.30 24.09
CA LEU A 367 9.18 9.35 23.62
C LEU A 367 10.52 9.98 23.26
N ILE A 368 11.59 9.23 23.47
CA ILE A 368 12.93 9.50 22.93
C ILE A 368 13.21 8.43 21.88
N THR A 369 13.43 8.85 20.65
CA THR A 369 13.79 7.97 19.54
C THR A 369 15.28 8.13 19.22
N THR A 370 16.00 7.01 19.13
CA THR A 370 17.41 7.04 18.73
C THR A 370 17.53 7.25 17.22
N ALA A 371 18.71 7.71 16.77
CA ALA A 371 18.98 7.80 15.34
C ALA A 371 18.75 6.44 14.64
N PRO A 372 18.19 6.45 13.43
CA PRO A 372 17.94 5.22 12.68
C PRO A 372 19.24 4.49 12.35
N SER A 373 19.18 3.18 12.33
CA SER A 373 20.31 2.30 12.00
C SER A 373 19.87 1.17 11.09
N VAL A 374 20.83 0.48 10.49
CA VAL A 374 20.62 -0.65 9.59
C VAL A 374 21.22 -1.91 10.19
N VAL A 375 20.91 -3.08 9.62
CA VAL A 375 21.50 -4.35 10.03
C VAL A 375 22.84 -4.53 9.33
N TYR A 376 23.93 -4.64 10.11
CA TYR A 376 25.27 -4.97 9.61
C TYR A 376 25.50 -6.48 9.60
N ARG A 377 26.23 -6.98 8.60
CA ARG A 377 26.71 -8.35 8.57
C ARG A 377 28.19 -8.38 8.94
N ILE A 378 28.51 -9.05 10.04
CA ILE A 378 29.87 -9.12 10.58
C ILE A 378 30.33 -10.57 10.49
N THR A 379 31.49 -10.79 9.89
CA THR A 379 32.19 -12.06 9.94
C THR A 379 33.28 -11.98 10.98
N ASP A 380 33.28 -12.87 11.95
CA ASP A 380 34.32 -12.90 12.97
C ASP A 380 35.62 -13.56 12.46
N SER A 381 36.67 -13.52 13.29
CA SER A 381 37.98 -14.13 12.98
C SER A 381 37.95 -15.67 12.89
N GLN A 382 36.84 -16.31 13.29
CA GLN A 382 36.64 -17.76 13.19
C GLN A 382 35.71 -18.12 11.99
N GLY A 383 35.25 -17.14 11.24
CA GLY A 383 34.36 -17.32 10.08
C GLY A 383 32.87 -17.38 10.42
N ALA A 384 32.47 -17.16 11.68
CA ALA A 384 31.06 -17.08 12.04
C ALA A 384 30.47 -15.76 11.57
N VAL A 385 29.25 -15.82 11.01
CA VAL A 385 28.49 -14.65 10.51
C VAL A 385 27.47 -14.22 11.54
N LEU A 386 27.55 -12.95 11.95
CA LEU A 386 26.64 -12.32 12.87
C LEU A 386 25.87 -11.21 12.15
N HIS A 387 24.57 -11.13 12.37
CA HIS A 387 23.75 -9.98 11.96
C HIS A 387 23.57 -9.05 13.15
N VAL A 388 24.07 -7.83 13.04
CA VAL A 388 24.08 -6.85 14.11
C VAL A 388 23.21 -5.66 13.71
N ASP A 389 22.07 -5.56 14.35
CA ASP A 389 21.08 -4.50 14.20
C ASP A 389 21.26 -3.37 15.25
N ASN A 390 21.91 -3.69 16.36
CA ASN A 390 22.13 -2.80 17.49
C ASN A 390 23.63 -2.61 17.73
N PRO A 391 24.15 -1.35 17.75
CA PRO A 391 25.57 -1.08 18.05
C PRO A 391 26.07 -1.67 19.37
N ALA A 392 25.20 -1.83 20.36
CA ALA A 392 25.56 -2.45 21.64
C ALA A 392 25.90 -3.95 21.53
N LYS A 393 25.42 -4.62 20.46
CA LYS A 393 25.71 -6.04 20.18
C LYS A 393 26.99 -6.22 19.33
N LEU A 394 27.69 -5.12 18.99
CA LEU A 394 28.91 -5.17 18.17
C LEU A 394 30.03 -5.91 18.90
N PRO A 395 30.61 -6.95 18.30
CA PRO A 395 31.78 -7.63 18.90
C PRO A 395 32.99 -6.70 18.95
N PRO A 396 33.94 -6.95 19.86
CA PRO A 396 35.22 -6.19 19.90
C PRO A 396 35.91 -6.17 18.53
N VAL A 397 36.44 -5.01 18.15
CA VAL A 397 37.02 -4.79 16.80
C VAL A 397 38.08 -5.84 16.45
N GLN A 398 38.84 -6.33 17.42
CA GLN A 398 39.88 -7.34 17.23
C GLN A 398 39.34 -8.71 16.79
N LYS A 399 38.03 -8.96 17.02
CA LYS A 399 37.34 -10.20 16.60
C LYS A 399 36.64 -10.07 15.26
N ILE A 400 36.64 -8.89 14.65
CA ILE A 400 35.95 -8.65 13.37
C ILE A 400 36.95 -8.87 12.22
N ALA A 401 36.69 -9.86 11.39
CA ALA A 401 37.45 -10.10 10.16
C ALA A 401 36.87 -9.32 8.97
N LYS A 402 35.54 -9.19 8.90
CA LYS A 402 34.83 -8.49 7.80
C LYS A 402 33.61 -7.77 8.35
N PHE A 403 33.40 -6.54 7.88
CA PHE A 403 32.28 -5.70 8.23
C PHE A 403 31.55 -5.32 6.93
N GLU A 404 30.28 -5.66 6.82
CA GLU A 404 29.48 -5.43 5.62
C GLU A 404 28.21 -4.65 5.99
N GLU A 405 27.90 -3.64 5.18
CA GLU A 405 26.68 -2.85 5.30
C GLU A 405 25.70 -3.21 4.14
N PRO A 406 24.39 -3.09 4.35
CA PRO A 406 23.42 -3.30 3.28
C PRO A 406 23.52 -2.17 2.25
N VAL A 407 23.36 -2.52 0.99
CA VAL A 407 23.32 -1.59 -0.12
C VAL A 407 21.99 -1.73 -0.87
N LEU A 408 21.50 -0.63 -1.40
CA LEU A 408 20.33 -0.56 -2.26
C LEU A 408 20.76 -0.33 -3.71
N THR A 409 20.06 -0.96 -4.64
CA THR A 409 20.10 -0.55 -6.05
C THR A 409 19.09 0.57 -6.26
N CYS A 410 19.59 1.77 -6.51
CA CYS A 410 18.79 2.96 -6.71
C CYS A 410 18.68 3.27 -8.21
N HIS A 411 17.45 3.36 -8.71
CA HIS A 411 17.17 3.86 -10.06
C HIS A 411 16.70 5.31 -9.94
N ILE A 412 17.53 6.25 -10.41
CA ILE A 412 17.31 7.69 -10.28
C ILE A 412 16.94 8.24 -11.65
N HIS A 413 15.74 8.77 -11.78
CA HIS A 413 15.26 9.45 -12.98
C HIS A 413 15.38 10.95 -12.77
N VAL A 414 16.18 11.60 -13.60
CA VAL A 414 16.51 13.02 -13.44
C VAL A 414 16.52 13.74 -14.78
N PRO A 415 16.01 15.00 -14.87
CA PRO A 415 16.24 15.85 -16.04
C PRO A 415 17.73 16.07 -16.26
N ASN A 416 18.17 16.12 -17.54
CA ASN A 416 19.57 16.23 -17.90
C ASN A 416 20.28 17.45 -17.26
N ASP A 417 19.56 18.55 -17.05
CA ASP A 417 20.09 19.77 -16.45
C ASP A 417 20.53 19.59 -14.98
N TYR A 418 19.94 18.65 -14.26
CA TYR A 418 20.27 18.35 -12.85
C TYR A 418 21.18 17.14 -12.68
N LEU A 419 21.53 16.44 -13.77
CA LEU A 419 22.32 15.21 -13.74
C LEU A 419 23.63 15.39 -12.96
N GLY A 420 24.38 16.46 -13.24
CA GLY A 420 25.66 16.71 -12.56
C GLY A 420 25.54 16.86 -11.03
N ALA A 421 24.49 17.53 -10.56
CA ALA A 421 24.23 17.71 -9.12
C ALA A 421 23.88 16.37 -8.45
N VAL A 422 23.07 15.55 -9.12
CA VAL A 422 22.68 14.22 -8.62
C VAL A 422 23.88 13.27 -8.57
N LEU A 423 24.70 13.21 -9.63
CA LEU A 423 25.91 12.38 -9.64
C LEU A 423 26.85 12.75 -8.50
N LYS A 424 27.07 14.05 -8.26
CA LYS A 424 27.88 14.53 -7.14
C LYS A 424 27.30 14.11 -5.80
N LEU A 425 26.00 14.29 -5.59
CA LEU A 425 25.34 13.89 -4.35
C LEU A 425 25.48 12.38 -4.09
N CYS A 426 25.30 11.55 -5.12
CA CYS A 426 25.47 10.10 -4.98
C CYS A 426 26.91 9.73 -4.62
N GLN A 427 27.92 10.38 -5.22
CA GLN A 427 29.32 10.16 -4.90
C GLN A 427 29.65 10.59 -3.45
N ASP A 428 29.17 11.77 -3.04
CA ASP A 428 29.35 12.28 -1.66
C ASP A 428 28.73 11.34 -0.61
N ARG A 429 27.71 10.56 -0.99
CA ARG A 429 27.02 9.55 -0.17
C ARG A 429 27.55 8.14 -0.37
N ARG A 430 28.77 7.97 -0.88
CA ARG A 430 29.46 6.69 -1.09
C ARG A 430 28.77 5.78 -2.12
N GLY A 431 27.95 6.34 -3.02
CA GLY A 431 27.31 5.61 -4.07
C GLY A 431 28.28 5.15 -5.16
N VAL A 432 28.03 3.97 -5.71
CA VAL A 432 28.77 3.40 -6.84
C VAL A 432 27.87 3.35 -8.07
N GLN A 433 28.19 4.15 -9.08
CA GLN A 433 27.44 4.16 -10.35
C GLN A 433 27.58 2.83 -11.07
N LYS A 434 26.48 2.22 -11.48
CA LYS A 434 26.42 0.96 -12.23
C LYS A 434 26.06 1.16 -13.69
N ASP A 435 25.07 2.01 -13.97
CA ASP A 435 24.55 2.23 -15.33
C ASP A 435 24.02 3.64 -15.48
N MET A 436 23.94 4.12 -16.74
CA MET A 436 23.34 5.40 -17.09
C MET A 436 22.70 5.30 -18.48
N LYS A 437 21.43 5.63 -18.60
CA LYS A 437 20.66 5.57 -19.86
C LYS A 437 19.90 6.86 -20.08
N TYR A 438 19.94 7.37 -21.30
CA TYR A 438 19.08 8.47 -21.71
C TYR A 438 17.71 7.93 -22.12
N LEU A 439 16.66 8.54 -21.61
CA LEU A 439 15.27 8.11 -21.80
C LEU A 439 14.57 9.05 -22.80
N GLY A 440 13.69 8.46 -23.62
CA GLY A 440 12.89 9.16 -24.62
C GLY A 440 13.68 9.58 -25.87
N SER A 441 12.94 9.95 -26.90
CA SER A 441 13.51 10.35 -28.20
C SER A 441 14.29 11.68 -28.13
N SER A 442 13.99 12.52 -27.15
CA SER A 442 14.63 13.85 -26.96
C SER A 442 15.85 13.82 -26.05
N GLY A 443 16.11 12.70 -25.30
CA GLY A 443 17.22 12.61 -24.35
C GLY A 443 17.17 13.63 -23.19
N THR A 444 16.00 14.20 -22.90
CA THR A 444 15.82 15.24 -21.88
C THR A 444 15.87 14.67 -20.46
N ARG A 445 15.64 13.38 -20.31
CA ARG A 445 15.71 12.66 -19.03
C ARG A 445 16.77 11.56 -19.06
N VAL A 446 17.37 11.31 -17.90
CA VAL A 446 18.42 10.31 -17.72
C VAL A 446 18.03 9.41 -16.56
N GLN A 447 18.11 8.11 -16.77
CA GLN A 447 18.07 7.13 -15.70
C GLN A 447 19.50 6.78 -15.29
N VAL A 448 19.82 6.95 -14.01
CA VAL A 448 21.12 6.55 -13.46
C VAL A 448 20.89 5.45 -12.42
N THR A 449 21.63 4.38 -12.53
CA THR A 449 21.57 3.27 -11.56
C THR A 449 22.81 3.32 -10.66
N TYR A 450 22.56 3.39 -9.36
CA TYR A 450 23.58 3.42 -8.33
C TYR A 450 23.38 2.25 -7.35
N GLU A 451 24.49 1.72 -6.82
CA GLU A 451 24.49 1.02 -5.53
C GLU A 451 24.82 2.04 -4.44
N MET A 452 23.91 2.21 -3.50
CA MET A 452 24.02 3.16 -2.40
C MET A 452 23.96 2.43 -1.07
N PRO A 453 24.72 2.82 -0.04
CA PRO A 453 24.46 2.37 1.33
C PRO A 453 23.05 2.74 1.77
N LEU A 454 22.42 1.85 2.52
CA LEU A 454 21.07 2.06 3.06
C LEU A 454 21.07 3.11 4.18
#